data_ea7bf67cdf1a271b7be1358be478ec92
#
_entry.id   ea7bf67cdf1a271b7be1358be478ec92
#
_cell.length_a   1.000
_cell.length_b   1.000
_cell.length_c   1.000
_cell.angle_alpha   90.00
_cell.angle_beta   90.00
_cell.angle_gamma   90.00
#
_symmetry.space_group_name_H-M   'P 1'
#
loop_
_entity.id
_entity.type
_entity.pdbx_description
1 polymer ?
#
loop_
_entity_poly.entity_id
_entity_poly.type
_entity_poly.pdbx_seq_one_letter_code
_entity_poly.pdbx_strand_id
1 'polypeptide(L)'
;VYLARMLADAGIHVKLLETKPDRCDELSADLPKTEVINADGTSINTLLTEGIEETDAVVPLTNMDEQNMVIAMYANSRRVPKVVTKINRGEYCALLPANEAECVVTPLQLTSTNILRYVRAMQNRQGEGVLTLHRLVDERVEALEFRVTQSTRYLGVALKDMPLKPNLLVALISRRDKVLVPSGSDYFAVD
;
A
#
# COMPACT_ATOMS: atom_id res chain seq x y z
N VAL A 1 -12.32 12.35 -0.92
CA VAL A 1 -11.82 13.72 -1.15
C VAL A 1 -10.31 13.72 -1.40
N TYR A 2 -9.44 13.36 -0.44
CA TYR A 2 -7.98 13.43 -0.62
C TYR A 2 -7.46 12.64 -1.81
N LEU A 3 -7.84 11.36 -1.92
CA LEU A 3 -7.39 10.50 -3.02
C LEU A 3 -7.85 11.06 -4.37
N ALA A 4 -9.13 11.44 -4.50
CA ALA A 4 -9.66 12.00 -5.73
C ALA A 4 -8.91 13.26 -6.17
N ARG A 5 -8.61 14.16 -5.22
CA ARG A 5 -7.81 15.36 -5.48
C ARG A 5 -6.41 15.02 -5.97
N MET A 6 -5.70 14.13 -5.27
CA MET A 6 -4.35 13.74 -5.65
C MET A 6 -4.29 13.10 -7.05
N LEU A 7 -5.24 12.24 -7.37
CA LEU A 7 -5.31 11.60 -8.68
C LEU A 7 -5.63 12.62 -9.78
N ALA A 8 -6.62 13.50 -9.56
CA ALA A 8 -7.00 14.55 -10.51
C ALA A 8 -5.87 15.57 -10.73
N ASP A 9 -5.10 15.91 -9.69
CA ASP A 9 -3.95 16.80 -9.80
C ASP A 9 -2.77 16.13 -10.52
N ALA A 10 -2.68 14.80 -10.48
CA ALA A 10 -1.75 14.02 -11.29
C ALA A 10 -2.20 13.83 -12.76
N GLY A 11 -3.32 14.44 -13.16
CA GLY A 11 -3.84 14.35 -14.54
C GLY A 11 -4.67 13.09 -14.82
N ILE A 12 -5.07 12.34 -13.79
CA ILE A 12 -5.92 11.17 -13.94
C ILE A 12 -7.39 11.62 -13.93
N HIS A 13 -8.18 11.16 -14.89
CA HIS A 13 -9.62 11.39 -14.91
C HIS A 13 -10.28 10.60 -13.78
N VAL A 14 -11.03 11.27 -12.90
CA VAL A 14 -11.63 10.66 -11.72
C VAL A 14 -13.14 10.87 -11.74
N LYS A 15 -13.89 9.76 -11.67
CA LYS A 15 -15.32 9.75 -11.33
C LYS A 15 -15.50 9.40 -9.86
N LEU A 16 -16.28 10.16 -9.12
CA LEU A 16 -16.58 9.95 -7.72
C LEU A 16 -18.09 9.77 -7.54
N LEU A 17 -18.50 8.59 -7.11
CA LEU A 17 -19.90 8.28 -6.83
C LEU A 17 -20.20 8.52 -5.35
N GLU A 18 -21.22 9.32 -5.06
CA GLU A 18 -21.68 9.64 -3.71
C GLU A 18 -23.22 9.59 -3.68
N THR A 19 -23.76 8.97 -2.65
CA THR A 19 -25.21 8.77 -2.52
C THR A 19 -25.96 10.01 -2.01
N LYS A 20 -25.31 10.89 -1.26
CA LYS A 20 -25.91 12.05 -0.62
C LYS A 20 -25.83 13.27 -1.54
N PRO A 21 -26.99 13.84 -2.00
CA PRO A 21 -26.98 14.99 -2.90
C PRO A 21 -26.23 16.20 -2.34
N ASP A 22 -26.50 16.59 -1.08
CA ASP A 22 -25.85 17.73 -0.44
C ASP A 22 -24.31 17.56 -0.41
N ARG A 23 -23.86 16.30 -0.24
CA ARG A 23 -22.43 15.99 -0.25
C ARG A 23 -21.85 16.05 -1.65
N CYS A 24 -22.60 15.70 -2.67
CA CYS A 24 -22.18 15.85 -4.06
C CYS A 24 -21.95 17.32 -4.43
N ASP A 25 -22.82 18.22 -3.97
CA ASP A 25 -22.67 19.66 -4.22
C ASP A 25 -21.39 20.20 -3.57
N GLU A 26 -21.15 19.85 -2.29
CA GLU A 26 -19.90 20.20 -1.60
C GLU A 26 -18.67 19.66 -2.33
N LEU A 27 -18.71 18.39 -2.72
CA LEU A 27 -17.59 17.73 -3.39
C LEU A 27 -17.31 18.31 -4.78
N SER A 28 -18.36 18.68 -5.52
CA SER A 28 -18.21 19.32 -6.82
C SER A 28 -17.53 20.68 -6.71
N ALA A 29 -17.83 21.43 -5.65
CA ALA A 29 -17.16 22.71 -5.37
C ALA A 29 -15.68 22.50 -4.95
N ASP A 30 -15.41 21.48 -4.11
CA ASP A 30 -14.08 21.18 -3.58
C ASP A 30 -13.14 20.52 -4.59
N LEU A 31 -13.66 19.82 -5.58
CA LEU A 31 -12.95 18.98 -6.53
C LEU A 31 -13.26 19.34 -7.99
N PRO A 32 -12.90 20.54 -8.46
CA PRO A 32 -13.30 21.03 -9.79
C PRO A 32 -12.74 20.22 -10.96
N LYS A 33 -11.77 19.36 -10.73
CA LYS A 33 -11.18 18.47 -11.74
C LYS A 33 -11.70 17.02 -11.66
N THR A 34 -12.71 16.77 -10.81
CA THR A 34 -13.29 15.43 -10.57
C THR A 34 -14.75 15.44 -11.00
N GLU A 35 -15.17 14.44 -11.72
CA GLU A 35 -16.57 14.23 -12.05
C GLU A 35 -17.29 13.63 -10.84
N VAL A 36 -18.17 14.41 -10.19
CA VAL A 36 -18.93 13.96 -9.03
C VAL A 36 -20.33 13.56 -9.49
N ILE A 37 -20.69 12.32 -9.18
CA ILE A 37 -21.95 11.70 -9.63
C ILE A 37 -22.79 11.35 -8.41
N ASN A 38 -24.02 11.88 -8.35
CA ASN A 38 -24.97 11.51 -7.30
C ASN A 38 -25.60 10.16 -7.65
N ALA A 39 -25.01 9.08 -7.17
CA ALA A 39 -25.47 7.73 -7.45
C ALA A 39 -25.02 6.74 -6.37
N ASP A 40 -25.69 5.61 -6.31
CA ASP A 40 -25.34 4.49 -5.44
C ASP A 40 -24.30 3.59 -6.12
N GLY A 41 -23.04 3.70 -5.70
CA GLY A 41 -21.93 2.88 -6.20
C GLY A 41 -22.00 1.39 -5.80
N THR A 42 -22.98 0.97 -4.98
CA THR A 42 -23.22 -0.44 -4.68
C THR A 42 -24.16 -1.11 -5.69
N SER A 43 -24.85 -0.30 -6.51
CA SER A 43 -25.74 -0.77 -7.56
C SER A 43 -24.95 -1.20 -8.80
N ILE A 44 -25.11 -2.45 -9.20
CA ILE A 44 -24.52 -2.99 -10.43
C ILE A 44 -24.94 -2.17 -11.67
N ASN A 45 -26.20 -1.78 -11.74
CA ASN A 45 -26.69 -0.98 -12.86
C ASN A 45 -26.01 0.38 -12.92
N THR A 46 -25.81 1.04 -11.77
CA THR A 46 -25.04 2.28 -11.69
C THR A 46 -23.62 2.09 -12.20
N LEU A 47 -22.93 1.08 -11.71
CA LEU A 47 -21.55 0.81 -12.11
C LEU A 47 -21.42 0.55 -13.62
N LEU A 48 -22.38 -0.16 -14.21
CA LEU A 48 -22.43 -0.39 -15.66
C LEU A 48 -22.70 0.91 -16.43
N THR A 49 -23.67 1.71 -16.00
CA THR A 49 -24.01 2.97 -16.65
C THR A 49 -22.85 3.96 -16.61
N GLU A 50 -22.07 3.94 -15.51
CA GLU A 50 -20.90 4.80 -15.32
C GLU A 50 -19.62 4.27 -15.96
N GLY A 51 -19.70 3.15 -16.68
CA GLY A 51 -18.62 2.64 -17.51
C GLY A 51 -17.54 1.88 -16.74
N ILE A 52 -17.93 1.04 -15.76
CA ILE A 52 -16.96 0.23 -15.00
C ILE A 52 -16.11 -0.67 -15.89
N GLU A 53 -16.64 -1.10 -17.04
CA GLU A 53 -15.92 -1.99 -17.99
C GLU A 53 -14.83 -1.27 -18.78
N GLU A 54 -14.88 0.06 -18.84
CA GLU A 54 -13.94 0.91 -19.57
C GLU A 54 -12.98 1.64 -18.63
N THR A 55 -13.08 1.38 -17.33
CA THR A 55 -12.28 2.05 -16.31
C THR A 55 -10.96 1.33 -16.04
N ASP A 56 -9.87 2.08 -15.86
CA ASP A 56 -8.55 1.53 -15.54
C ASP A 56 -8.43 1.09 -14.08
N ALA A 57 -9.18 1.74 -13.19
CA ALA A 57 -9.11 1.43 -11.76
C ALA A 57 -10.45 1.70 -11.04
N VAL A 58 -10.74 0.85 -10.05
CA VAL A 58 -11.88 1.01 -9.13
C VAL A 58 -11.38 0.97 -7.69
N VAL A 59 -11.83 1.94 -6.88
CA VAL A 59 -11.44 2.06 -5.47
C VAL A 59 -12.69 2.18 -4.60
N PRO A 60 -13.27 1.07 -4.10
CA PRO A 60 -14.39 1.11 -3.17
C PRO A 60 -13.95 1.66 -1.81
N LEU A 61 -14.56 2.77 -1.39
CA LEU A 61 -14.25 3.51 -0.16
C LEU A 61 -15.49 3.79 0.68
N THR A 62 -16.49 2.92 0.64
CA THR A 62 -17.66 3.05 1.50
C THR A 62 -17.29 2.83 2.97
N ASN A 63 -18.23 3.10 3.89
CA ASN A 63 -18.01 2.84 5.31
C ASN A 63 -18.25 1.37 5.71
N MET A 64 -18.72 0.53 4.77
CA MET A 64 -19.05 -0.88 5.01
C MET A 64 -18.07 -1.76 4.24
N ASP A 65 -17.33 -2.59 4.97
CA ASP A 65 -16.33 -3.50 4.41
C ASP A 65 -16.97 -4.49 3.43
N GLU A 66 -18.15 -5.00 3.77
CA GLU A 66 -18.92 -5.93 2.96
C GLU A 66 -19.29 -5.34 1.60
N GLN A 67 -19.72 -4.07 1.57
CA GLN A 67 -20.01 -3.37 0.32
C GLN A 67 -18.72 -3.18 -0.51
N ASN A 68 -17.63 -2.78 0.13
CA ASN A 68 -16.36 -2.60 -0.55
C ASN A 68 -15.89 -3.91 -1.19
N MET A 69 -16.03 -5.04 -0.48
CA MET A 69 -15.69 -6.36 -1.00
C MET A 69 -16.57 -6.74 -2.20
N VAL A 70 -17.89 -6.56 -2.10
CA VAL A 70 -18.82 -6.89 -3.20
C VAL A 70 -18.51 -6.07 -4.46
N ILE A 71 -18.27 -4.75 -4.30
CA ILE A 71 -17.90 -3.87 -5.42
C ILE A 71 -16.57 -4.34 -6.04
N ALA A 72 -15.57 -4.69 -5.21
CA ALA A 72 -14.28 -5.17 -5.69
C ALA A 72 -14.40 -6.49 -6.45
N MET A 73 -15.13 -7.45 -5.91
CA MET A 73 -15.40 -8.73 -6.59
C MET A 73 -16.10 -8.51 -7.93
N TYR A 74 -17.08 -7.59 -7.98
CA TYR A 74 -17.76 -7.26 -9.22
C TYR A 74 -16.79 -6.62 -10.23
N ALA A 75 -16.00 -5.62 -9.81
CA ALA A 75 -15.01 -4.98 -10.66
C ALA A 75 -13.98 -6.00 -11.22
N ASN A 76 -13.50 -6.91 -10.40
CA ASN A 76 -12.62 -8.00 -10.82
C ASN A 76 -13.30 -8.93 -11.84
N SER A 77 -14.58 -9.26 -11.64
CA SER A 77 -15.36 -10.07 -12.59
C SER A 77 -15.50 -9.39 -13.96
N ARG A 78 -15.46 -8.05 -13.99
CA ARG A 78 -15.48 -7.23 -15.22
C ARG A 78 -14.07 -6.97 -15.77
N ARG A 79 -13.03 -7.58 -15.16
CA ARG A 79 -11.63 -7.47 -15.59
C ARG A 79 -11.09 -6.03 -15.53
N VAL A 80 -11.55 -5.24 -14.57
CA VAL A 80 -10.94 -3.93 -14.30
C VAL A 80 -9.46 -4.12 -13.98
N PRO A 81 -8.53 -3.43 -14.66
CA PRO A 81 -7.10 -3.68 -14.54
C PRO A 81 -6.55 -3.48 -13.11
N LYS A 82 -7.12 -2.53 -12.36
CA LYS A 82 -6.71 -2.27 -10.98
C LYS A 82 -7.91 -2.09 -10.05
N VAL A 83 -7.98 -2.93 -9.03
CA VAL A 83 -8.99 -2.80 -7.97
C VAL A 83 -8.29 -2.67 -6.64
N VAL A 84 -8.56 -1.58 -5.90
CA VAL A 84 -7.96 -1.32 -4.58
C VAL A 84 -9.06 -1.19 -3.55
N THR A 85 -9.16 -2.13 -2.64
CA THR A 85 -10.27 -2.25 -1.70
C THR A 85 -9.87 -1.79 -0.30
N LYS A 86 -10.66 -0.89 0.29
CA LYS A 86 -10.52 -0.54 1.70
C LYS A 86 -11.26 -1.55 2.58
N ILE A 87 -10.57 -2.15 3.55
CA ILE A 87 -11.15 -3.03 4.56
C ILE A 87 -10.67 -2.57 5.94
N ASN A 88 -11.60 -2.28 6.84
CA ASN A 88 -11.28 -1.85 8.20
C ASN A 88 -10.98 -3.06 9.10
N ARG A 89 -11.70 -4.17 8.93
CA ARG A 89 -11.56 -5.42 9.67
C ARG A 89 -10.58 -6.36 8.94
N GLY A 90 -9.33 -6.41 9.40
CA GLY A 90 -8.29 -7.22 8.76
C GLY A 90 -8.62 -8.70 8.60
N GLU A 91 -9.47 -9.26 9.47
CA GLU A 91 -9.97 -10.63 9.37
C GLU A 91 -10.74 -10.91 8.07
N TYR A 92 -11.36 -9.90 7.47
CA TYR A 92 -12.07 -10.04 6.20
C TYR A 92 -11.13 -10.22 5.01
N CYS A 93 -9.86 -9.86 5.14
CA CYS A 93 -8.88 -10.10 4.08
C CYS A 93 -8.75 -11.60 3.75
N ALA A 94 -8.97 -12.48 4.74
CA ALA A 94 -8.94 -13.93 4.54
C ALA A 94 -10.12 -14.47 3.69
N LEU A 95 -11.17 -13.68 3.50
CA LEU A 95 -12.32 -14.04 2.67
C LEU A 95 -12.12 -13.72 1.20
N LEU A 96 -11.11 -12.89 0.87
CA LEU A 96 -10.80 -12.54 -0.50
C LEU A 96 -9.90 -13.59 -1.14
N PRO A 97 -10.07 -13.86 -2.44
CA PRO A 97 -9.12 -14.66 -3.20
C PRO A 97 -7.69 -14.10 -3.10
N ALA A 98 -6.68 -14.97 -3.10
CA ALA A 98 -5.28 -14.55 -2.90
C ALA A 98 -4.81 -13.48 -3.88
N ASN A 99 -5.26 -13.54 -5.13
CA ASN A 99 -4.96 -12.55 -6.17
C ASN A 99 -5.65 -11.19 -5.94
N GLU A 100 -6.70 -11.15 -5.15
CA GLU A 100 -7.42 -9.91 -4.80
C GLU A 100 -6.92 -9.31 -3.47
N ALA A 101 -6.37 -10.14 -2.58
CA ALA A 101 -5.83 -9.72 -1.29
C ALA A 101 -4.62 -8.75 -1.42
N GLU A 102 -3.87 -8.82 -2.52
CA GLU A 102 -2.70 -7.96 -2.75
C GLU A 102 -3.04 -6.47 -2.88
N CYS A 103 -4.29 -6.15 -3.18
CA CYS A 103 -4.76 -4.78 -3.39
C CYS A 103 -5.69 -4.29 -2.27
N VAL A 104 -5.58 -4.87 -1.08
CA VAL A 104 -6.37 -4.46 0.09
C VAL A 104 -5.62 -3.41 0.91
N VAL A 105 -6.32 -2.35 1.27
CA VAL A 105 -5.82 -1.30 2.17
C VAL A 105 -6.55 -1.38 3.49
N THR A 106 -5.82 -1.67 4.56
CA THR A 106 -6.35 -1.69 5.93
C THR A 106 -5.81 -0.47 6.69
N PRO A 107 -6.61 0.59 6.90
CA PRO A 107 -6.13 1.86 7.46
C PRO A 107 -5.48 1.71 8.84
N LEU A 108 -6.05 0.88 9.72
CA LEU A 108 -5.49 0.63 11.05
C LEU A 108 -4.10 0.01 10.98
N GLN A 109 -3.90 -0.96 10.10
CA GLN A 109 -2.61 -1.63 9.94
C GLN A 109 -1.55 -0.68 9.35
N LEU A 110 -1.93 0.12 8.34
CA LEU A 110 -1.05 1.16 7.80
C LEU A 110 -0.65 2.18 8.87
N THR A 111 -1.61 2.65 9.67
CA THR A 111 -1.34 3.61 10.76
C THR A 111 -0.43 3.00 11.80
N SER A 112 -0.70 1.78 12.26
CA SER A 112 0.12 1.07 13.23
C SER A 112 1.56 0.86 12.73
N THR A 113 1.72 0.48 11.46
CA THR A 113 3.03 0.32 10.83
C THR A 113 3.78 1.64 10.76
N ASN A 114 3.11 2.75 10.42
CA ASN A 114 3.71 4.07 10.38
C ASN A 114 4.14 4.55 11.78
N ILE A 115 3.32 4.33 12.81
CA ILE A 115 3.66 4.66 14.20
C ILE A 115 4.88 3.84 14.65
N LEU A 116 4.89 2.53 14.40
CA LEU A 116 6.02 1.67 14.74
C LEU A 116 7.31 2.13 14.05
N ARG A 117 7.23 2.50 12.76
CA ARG A 117 8.36 3.04 12.02
C ARG A 117 8.89 4.32 12.67
N TYR A 118 8.00 5.23 13.03
CA TYR A 118 8.36 6.48 13.69
C TYR A 118 9.02 6.25 15.06
N VAL A 119 8.44 5.39 15.91
CA VAL A 119 8.99 5.04 17.23
C VAL A 119 10.38 4.40 17.09
N ARG A 120 10.53 3.44 16.17
CA ARG A 120 11.84 2.80 15.89
C ARG A 120 12.88 3.80 15.38
N ALA A 121 12.50 4.73 14.50
CA ALA A 121 13.39 5.79 14.03
C ALA A 121 13.84 6.71 15.16
N MET A 122 12.96 7.02 16.12
CA MET A 122 13.32 7.81 17.29
C MET A 122 14.24 7.07 18.27
N GLN A 123 14.06 5.76 18.44
CA GLN A 123 14.92 4.92 19.28
C GLN A 123 16.31 4.75 18.69
N ASN A 124 16.42 4.72 17.35
CA ASN A 124 17.68 4.57 16.62
C ASN A 124 18.40 5.91 16.38
N ARG A 125 18.43 6.80 17.39
CA ARG A 125 19.13 8.11 17.33
C ARG A 125 20.65 8.02 17.03
N GLN A 126 21.20 6.84 16.83
CA GLN A 126 22.63 6.61 16.54
C GLN A 126 22.93 6.30 15.06
N GLY A 127 22.16 6.82 14.13
CA GLY A 127 22.59 6.95 12.72
C GLY A 127 22.18 5.86 11.74
N GLU A 128 21.56 4.78 12.17
CA GLU A 128 21.10 3.69 11.29
C GLU A 128 19.57 3.63 11.26
N GLY A 129 18.94 4.57 10.53
CA GLY A 129 17.49 4.60 10.37
C GLY A 129 16.98 3.44 9.50
N VAL A 130 15.99 2.69 9.99
CA VAL A 130 15.20 1.76 9.15
C VAL A 130 14.47 2.59 8.10
N LEU A 131 14.71 2.34 6.82
CA LEU A 131 14.03 3.01 5.71
C LEU A 131 12.61 2.45 5.55
N THR A 132 12.50 1.14 5.53
CA THR A 132 11.25 0.44 5.26
C THR A 132 11.10 -0.78 6.15
N LEU A 133 9.86 -1.08 6.56
CA LEU A 133 9.49 -2.29 7.28
C LEU A 133 8.38 -2.99 6.49
N HIS A 134 8.61 -4.22 6.12
CA HIS A 134 7.62 -5.09 5.53
C HIS A 134 7.37 -6.28 6.44
N ARG A 135 6.11 -6.64 6.64
CA ARG A 135 5.71 -7.88 7.30
C ARG A 135 5.33 -8.89 6.23
N LEU A 136 5.94 -10.05 6.30
CA LEU A 136 5.82 -11.13 5.33
C LEU A 136 5.29 -12.38 6.03
N VAL A 137 4.68 -13.27 5.25
CA VAL A 137 4.23 -14.60 5.72
C VAL A 137 3.35 -14.49 6.97
N ASP A 138 2.17 -13.87 6.82
CA ASP A 138 1.17 -13.70 7.90
C ASP A 138 1.78 -13.07 9.19
N GLU A 139 2.58 -12.03 9.01
CA GLU A 139 3.26 -11.29 10.09
C GLU A 139 4.33 -12.07 10.87
N ARG A 140 4.69 -13.27 10.42
CA ARG A 140 5.69 -14.15 11.09
C ARG A 140 7.13 -13.76 10.79
N VAL A 141 7.36 -13.01 9.70
CA VAL A 141 8.68 -12.53 9.27
C VAL A 141 8.65 -11.03 9.06
N GLU A 142 9.63 -10.33 9.59
CA GLU A 142 9.82 -8.90 9.32
C GLU A 142 11.02 -8.71 8.38
N ALA A 143 10.81 -8.00 7.25
CA ALA A 143 11.89 -7.54 6.40
C ALA A 143 12.13 -6.04 6.68
N LEU A 144 13.36 -5.70 7.01
CA LEU A 144 13.79 -4.34 7.34
C LEU A 144 14.80 -3.88 6.30
N GLU A 145 14.59 -2.69 5.76
CA GLU A 145 15.54 -2.04 4.86
C GLU A 145 16.34 -0.99 5.63
N PHE A 146 17.65 -1.04 5.49
CA PHE A 146 18.58 -0.10 6.10
C PHE A 146 19.45 0.55 5.02
N ARG A 147 19.74 1.83 5.19
CA ARG A 147 20.75 2.51 4.38
C ARG A 147 22.13 2.26 5.01
N VAL A 148 23.05 1.78 4.19
CA VAL A 148 24.47 1.66 4.58
C VAL A 148 25.11 3.05 4.49
N THR A 149 25.69 3.50 5.60
CA THR A 149 26.38 4.79 5.73
C THR A 149 27.79 4.57 6.26
N GLN A 150 28.60 5.62 6.29
CA GLN A 150 29.97 5.53 6.87
C GLN A 150 29.97 5.16 8.37
N SER A 151 28.86 5.39 9.07
CA SER A 151 28.70 5.00 10.47
C SER A 151 28.20 3.56 10.66
N THR A 152 27.86 2.86 9.57
CA THR A 152 27.40 1.47 9.63
C THR A 152 28.52 0.58 10.15
N ARG A 153 28.20 -0.23 11.17
CA ARG A 153 29.15 -1.20 11.73
C ARG A 153 29.48 -2.28 10.70
N TYR A 154 30.69 -2.81 10.80
CA TYR A 154 31.16 -3.93 9.97
C TYR A 154 31.22 -3.66 8.46
N LEU A 155 31.45 -2.40 8.05
CA LEU A 155 31.74 -2.08 6.64
C LEU A 155 32.96 -2.90 6.15
N GLY A 156 32.83 -3.47 4.96
CA GLY A 156 33.88 -4.27 4.32
C GLY A 156 34.15 -5.65 4.96
N VAL A 157 33.41 -6.02 6.01
CA VAL A 157 33.49 -7.34 6.64
C VAL A 157 32.55 -8.30 5.92
N ALA A 158 33.03 -9.50 5.58
CA ALA A 158 32.20 -10.51 4.93
C ALA A 158 31.02 -10.94 5.83
N LEU A 159 29.84 -11.14 5.25
CA LEU A 159 28.63 -11.49 6.01
C LEU A 159 28.79 -12.73 6.88
N LYS A 160 29.55 -13.73 6.41
CA LYS A 160 29.84 -14.95 7.17
C LYS A 160 30.67 -14.70 8.46
N ASP A 161 31.43 -13.60 8.49
CA ASP A 161 32.34 -13.24 9.61
C ASP A 161 31.66 -12.19 10.53
N MET A 162 30.45 -11.75 10.24
CA MET A 162 29.69 -10.81 11.07
C MET A 162 29.00 -11.51 12.23
N PRO A 163 29.02 -10.93 13.44
CA PRO A 163 28.28 -11.43 14.59
C PRO A 163 26.78 -11.05 14.46
N LEU A 164 26.10 -11.65 13.49
CA LEU A 164 24.66 -11.44 13.31
C LEU A 164 23.87 -12.10 14.44
N LYS A 165 22.76 -11.48 14.82
CA LYS A 165 21.85 -12.06 15.81
C LYS A 165 21.24 -13.37 15.25
N PRO A 166 20.90 -14.33 16.11
CA PRO A 166 20.17 -15.52 15.69
C PRO A 166 18.85 -15.13 15.00
N ASN A 167 18.46 -15.90 14.01
CA ASN A 167 17.24 -15.68 13.21
C ASN A 167 17.23 -14.38 12.37
N LEU A 168 18.41 -13.83 12.07
CA LEU A 168 18.58 -12.72 11.15
C LEU A 168 19.27 -13.19 9.87
N LEU A 169 18.69 -12.84 8.73
CA LEU A 169 19.25 -13.12 7.40
C LEU A 169 19.34 -11.81 6.61
N VAL A 170 20.46 -11.56 5.95
CA VAL A 170 20.57 -10.51 4.93
C VAL A 170 20.02 -11.10 3.62
N ALA A 171 18.80 -10.74 3.29
CA ALA A 171 18.09 -11.31 2.13
C ALA A 171 18.52 -10.66 0.81
N LEU A 172 18.73 -9.33 0.82
CA LEU A 172 19.04 -8.55 -0.37
C LEU A 172 20.04 -7.44 -0.04
N ILE A 173 20.90 -7.11 -1.01
CA ILE A 173 21.74 -5.90 -0.99
C ILE A 173 21.45 -5.13 -2.29
N SER A 174 21.07 -3.87 -2.16
CA SER A 174 20.96 -2.94 -3.29
C SER A 174 22.21 -2.08 -3.36
N ARG A 175 22.83 -2.02 -4.55
CA ARG A 175 24.04 -1.23 -4.80
C ARG A 175 24.00 -0.68 -6.22
N ARG A 176 24.08 0.64 -6.39
CA ARG A 176 24.05 1.32 -7.71
C ARG A 176 22.95 0.79 -8.63
N ASP A 177 21.70 0.80 -8.15
CA ASP A 177 20.51 0.31 -8.85
C ASP A 177 20.51 -1.19 -9.23
N LYS A 178 21.45 -1.96 -8.69
CA LYS A 178 21.46 -3.42 -8.80
C LYS A 178 21.11 -4.06 -7.47
N VAL A 179 20.13 -4.97 -7.54
CA VAL A 179 19.74 -5.80 -6.39
C VAL A 179 20.38 -7.16 -6.53
N LEU A 180 21.04 -7.63 -5.49
CA LEU A 180 21.67 -8.94 -5.44
C LEU A 180 21.20 -9.72 -4.20
N VAL A 181 21.10 -11.02 -4.34
CA VAL A 181 20.96 -11.96 -3.22
C VAL A 181 22.37 -12.26 -2.72
N PRO A 182 22.74 -11.82 -1.50
CA PRO A 182 24.11 -11.93 -1.06
C PRO A 182 24.49 -13.36 -0.66
N SER A 183 25.75 -13.66 -0.84
CA SER A 183 26.42 -14.86 -0.32
C SER A 183 27.21 -14.52 0.96
N GLY A 184 27.69 -15.51 1.67
CA GLY A 184 28.50 -15.28 2.87
C GLY A 184 29.79 -14.47 2.64
N SER A 185 30.30 -14.40 1.41
CA SER A 185 31.50 -13.62 1.04
C SER A 185 31.21 -12.16 0.70
N ASP A 186 29.93 -11.79 0.54
CA ASP A 186 29.56 -10.41 0.28
C ASP A 186 29.67 -9.56 1.55
N TYR A 187 29.74 -8.24 1.38
CA TYR A 187 29.97 -7.27 2.45
C TYR A 187 29.19 -5.99 2.22
N PHE A 188 28.99 -5.20 3.27
CA PHE A 188 28.42 -3.86 3.16
C PHE A 188 29.48 -2.85 2.73
N ALA A 189 29.12 -1.99 1.76
CA ALA A 189 29.93 -0.88 1.32
C ALA A 189 29.07 0.38 1.20
N VAL A 190 29.66 1.55 1.41
CA VAL A 190 29.01 2.83 1.14
C VAL A 190 29.20 3.12 -0.34
N ASP A 191 28.09 3.45 -1.04
CA ASP A 191 28.11 3.92 -2.43
C ASP A 191 28.22 5.43 -2.50
#